data_263dae5c4c5ca4089bfd39032d1177a2
#
_entry.id   263dae5c4c5ca4089bfd39032d1177a2
#
_cell.length_a   1.000
_cell.length_b   1.000
_cell.length_c   1.000
_cell.angle_alpha   90.00
_cell.angle_beta   90.00
_cell.angle_gamma   90.00
#
_symmetry.space_group_name_H-M   'P 1'
#
loop_
_entity.id
_entity.type
_entity.pdbx_description
1 polymer ?
#
loop_
_entity_poly.entity_id
_entity_poly.type
_entity_poly.pdbx_seq_one_letter_code
_entity_poly.pdbx_strand_id
1 'polypeptide(L)'
;MSKTAWSGFAGNWSGRGCPSHGGQAVALWVATKDPAAVRTTKDVDLLIDRADLPGARAAARSVEMDYFEVLGVGMFLDRADPNPRHAVHLVWAGEKVRPQYGYPAPAVAERETLAPGLHVVSLPGLVLMKLQSNRDQDRVHLRDLIDVGLVDRDMLETLPPEPARLLDALLSESGR
;
A
#
# COMPACT_ATOMS: atom_id res chain seq x y z
N MET A 1 -15.57 -3.69 -6.03
CA MET A 1 -14.69 -4.01 -7.18
C MET A 1 -14.66 -5.49 -7.39
N SER A 2 -14.88 -5.99 -8.62
CA SER A 2 -14.74 -7.41 -8.88
C SER A 2 -13.25 -7.78 -8.87
N LYS A 3 -12.90 -8.96 -8.34
CA LYS A 3 -11.52 -9.50 -8.38
C LYS A 3 -10.98 -9.53 -9.82
N THR A 4 -11.86 -9.60 -10.81
CA THR A 4 -11.56 -9.65 -12.24
C THR A 4 -11.05 -8.32 -12.78
N ALA A 5 -11.63 -7.18 -12.35
CA ALA A 5 -11.19 -5.84 -12.78
C ALA A 5 -9.78 -5.51 -12.25
N TRP A 6 -9.48 -5.90 -11.00
CA TRP A 6 -8.15 -5.74 -10.42
C TRP A 6 -7.09 -6.58 -11.15
N SER A 7 -7.40 -7.86 -11.42
CA SER A 7 -6.47 -8.75 -12.14
C SER A 7 -6.19 -8.24 -13.56
N GLY A 8 -7.20 -7.70 -14.24
CA GLY A 8 -7.07 -7.10 -15.55
C GLY A 8 -6.22 -5.83 -15.53
N PHE A 9 -6.43 -4.96 -14.55
CA PHE A 9 -5.63 -3.75 -14.37
C PHE A 9 -4.16 -4.09 -14.09
N ALA A 10 -3.88 -4.96 -13.12
CA ALA A 10 -2.52 -5.37 -12.77
C ALA A 10 -1.80 -6.07 -13.94
N GLY A 11 -2.51 -6.90 -14.73
CA GLY A 11 -1.96 -7.58 -15.90
C GLY A 11 -1.64 -6.64 -17.07
N ASN A 12 -2.45 -5.61 -17.30
CA ASN A 12 -2.25 -4.66 -18.39
C ASN A 12 -1.22 -3.56 -18.09
N TRP A 13 -0.85 -3.40 -16.81
CA TRP A 13 0.18 -2.46 -16.35
C TRP A 13 1.57 -3.10 -16.26
N SER A 14 1.95 -3.95 -17.20
CA SER A 14 3.19 -4.74 -17.14
C SER A 14 4.49 -3.96 -17.35
N GLY A 15 4.44 -2.64 -17.57
CA GLY A 15 5.65 -1.86 -17.93
C GLY A 15 6.49 -1.36 -16.74
N ARG A 16 5.92 -0.95 -15.62
CA ARG A 16 6.63 -0.35 -14.48
C ARG A 16 5.97 -0.64 -13.14
N GLY A 17 5.42 -1.82 -12.95
CA GLY A 17 4.83 -2.38 -11.74
C GLY A 17 4.50 -1.40 -10.63
N CYS A 18 3.27 -0.91 -10.58
CA CYS A 18 2.79 -0.18 -9.42
C CYS A 18 2.76 -1.12 -8.22
N PRO A 19 3.57 -0.89 -7.19
CA PRO A 19 3.48 -1.69 -5.98
C PRO A 19 2.17 -1.41 -5.28
N SER A 20 1.47 -2.47 -4.88
CA SER A 20 0.36 -2.35 -3.93
C SER A 20 0.89 -1.79 -2.61
N HIS A 21 0.14 -0.88 -2.00
CA HIS A 21 0.39 -0.40 -0.64
C HIS A 21 -0.91 -0.43 0.18
N GLY A 22 -0.93 0.09 1.40
CA GLY A 22 -2.12 0.09 2.25
C GLY A 22 -2.44 -1.27 2.86
N GLY A 23 -3.72 -1.59 3.01
CA GLY A 23 -4.17 -2.85 3.60
C GLY A 23 -3.87 -4.07 2.74
N GLN A 24 -3.97 -3.93 1.42
CA GLN A 24 -3.62 -5.01 0.47
C GLN A 24 -2.14 -5.40 0.58
N ALA A 25 -1.22 -4.44 0.70
CA ALA A 25 0.18 -4.74 0.90
C ALA A 25 0.44 -5.50 2.20
N VAL A 26 -0.25 -5.13 3.29
CA VAL A 26 -0.18 -5.88 4.55
C VAL A 26 -0.63 -7.32 4.36
N ALA A 27 -1.78 -7.52 3.71
CA ALA A 27 -2.30 -8.86 3.42
C ALA A 27 -1.32 -9.70 2.58
N LEU A 28 -0.69 -9.10 1.58
CA LEU A 28 0.30 -9.77 0.74
C LEU A 28 1.56 -10.14 1.55
N TRP A 29 2.08 -9.24 2.36
CA TRP A 29 3.22 -9.53 3.23
C TRP A 29 2.91 -10.62 4.25
N VAL A 30 1.78 -10.53 4.96
CA VAL A 30 1.34 -11.55 5.92
C VAL A 30 1.23 -12.92 5.24
N ALA A 31 0.67 -12.98 4.02
CA ALA A 31 0.54 -14.22 3.26
C ALA A 31 1.88 -14.91 2.97
N THR A 32 3.00 -14.18 2.94
CA THR A 32 4.34 -14.79 2.74
C THR A 32 4.78 -15.64 3.93
N LYS A 33 4.22 -15.41 5.12
CA LYS A 33 4.57 -16.12 6.36
C LYS A 33 3.44 -17.03 6.83
N ASP A 34 2.22 -16.51 6.89
CA ASP A 34 1.06 -17.26 7.34
C ASP A 34 -0.19 -16.88 6.51
N PRO A 35 -0.53 -17.65 5.48
CA PRO A 35 -1.75 -17.42 4.70
C PRO A 35 -3.05 -17.48 5.51
N ALA A 36 -3.06 -18.16 6.66
CA ALA A 36 -4.25 -18.27 7.51
C ALA A 36 -4.48 -17.00 8.35
N ALA A 37 -3.43 -16.21 8.60
CA ALA A 37 -3.50 -14.95 9.34
C ALA A 37 -3.94 -13.76 8.46
N VAL A 38 -4.15 -13.95 7.17
CA VAL A 38 -4.51 -12.87 6.23
C VAL A 38 -5.88 -12.29 6.54
N ARG A 39 -5.94 -10.97 6.78
CA ARG A 39 -7.20 -10.24 6.88
C ARG A 39 -7.63 -9.69 5.53
N THR A 40 -8.91 -9.83 5.21
CA THR A 40 -9.48 -9.28 3.99
C THR A 40 -9.59 -7.77 4.10
N THR A 41 -9.07 -7.06 3.09
CA THR A 41 -9.27 -5.62 2.90
C THR A 41 -10.04 -5.37 1.60
N LYS A 42 -10.86 -4.32 1.60
CA LYS A 42 -11.61 -3.89 0.41
C LYS A 42 -10.89 -2.77 -0.35
N ASP A 43 -10.06 -2.02 0.35
CA ASP A 43 -9.38 -0.87 -0.20
C ASP A 43 -8.16 -1.32 -1.00
N VAL A 44 -8.05 -0.81 -2.21
CA VAL A 44 -6.88 -1.01 -3.07
C VAL A 44 -6.19 0.33 -3.21
N ASP A 45 -4.95 0.35 -2.81
CA ASP A 45 -4.11 1.53 -2.91
C ASP A 45 -2.90 1.21 -3.81
N LEU A 46 -2.53 2.14 -4.71
CA LEU A 46 -1.41 2.01 -5.62
C LEU A 46 -0.42 3.15 -5.41
N LEU A 47 0.84 2.79 -5.32
CA LEU A 47 1.95 3.73 -5.31
C LEU A 47 2.42 3.93 -6.76
N ILE A 48 2.38 5.15 -7.28
CA ILE A 48 2.81 5.46 -8.65
C ILE A 48 3.59 6.77 -8.72
N ASP A 49 4.47 6.88 -9.70
CA ASP A 49 5.06 8.16 -10.06
C ASP A 49 4.06 9.01 -10.85
N ARG A 50 4.04 10.33 -10.64
CA ARG A 50 3.14 11.22 -11.41
C ARG A 50 3.37 11.13 -12.92
N ALA A 51 4.61 10.90 -13.32
CA ALA A 51 4.97 10.72 -14.74
C ALA A 51 4.28 9.50 -15.38
N ASP A 52 3.92 8.49 -14.58
CA ASP A 52 3.28 7.27 -15.05
C ASP A 52 1.74 7.37 -15.11
N LEU A 53 1.15 8.46 -14.61
CA LEU A 53 -0.30 8.64 -14.61
C LEU A 53 -0.95 8.49 -15.99
N PRO A 54 -0.40 9.02 -17.11
CA PRO A 54 -1.00 8.83 -18.43
C PRO A 54 -1.15 7.35 -18.81
N GLY A 55 -0.12 6.55 -18.54
CA GLY A 55 -0.14 5.10 -18.78
C GLY A 55 -1.13 4.40 -17.83
N ALA A 56 -1.18 4.76 -16.53
CA ALA A 56 -2.14 4.24 -15.58
C ALA A 56 -3.58 4.49 -16.02
N ARG A 57 -3.88 5.69 -16.52
CA ARG A 57 -5.20 6.03 -17.07
C ARG A 57 -5.54 5.20 -18.30
N ALA A 58 -4.57 4.93 -19.18
CA ALA A 58 -4.79 4.08 -20.36
C ALA A 58 -5.11 2.64 -19.94
N ALA A 59 -4.35 2.07 -19.01
CA ALA A 59 -4.59 0.74 -18.46
C ALA A 59 -5.94 0.65 -17.73
N ALA A 60 -6.30 1.65 -16.92
CA ALA A 60 -7.58 1.69 -16.23
C ALA A 60 -8.77 1.69 -17.19
N ARG A 61 -8.70 2.46 -18.28
CA ARG A 61 -9.76 2.47 -19.30
C ARG A 61 -9.97 1.14 -19.99
N SER A 62 -8.92 0.35 -20.17
CA SER A 62 -9.03 -1.00 -20.78
C SER A 62 -9.78 -2.01 -19.91
N VAL A 63 -9.99 -1.69 -18.63
CA VAL A 63 -10.76 -2.48 -17.66
C VAL A 63 -11.97 -1.70 -17.12
N GLU A 64 -12.51 -0.79 -17.93
CA GLU A 64 -13.72 -0.03 -17.64
C GLU A 64 -13.64 0.83 -16.36
N MET A 65 -12.45 1.38 -16.06
CA MET A 65 -12.25 2.31 -14.96
C MET A 65 -11.86 3.70 -15.48
N ASP A 66 -12.38 4.76 -14.85
CA ASP A 66 -12.05 6.14 -15.14
C ASP A 66 -11.30 6.80 -13.99
N TYR A 67 -10.40 7.72 -14.35
CA TYR A 67 -9.64 8.52 -13.39
C TYR A 67 -10.45 9.71 -12.90
N PHE A 68 -10.42 9.91 -11.59
CA PHE A 68 -10.96 11.08 -10.90
C PHE A 68 -9.91 11.62 -9.92
N GLU A 69 -9.99 12.91 -9.65
CA GLU A 69 -9.20 13.55 -8.59
C GLU A 69 -10.11 14.43 -7.74
N VAL A 70 -10.09 14.21 -6.44
CA VAL A 70 -10.90 14.96 -5.48
C VAL A 70 -9.98 15.41 -4.35
N LEU A 71 -9.89 16.73 -4.14
CA LEU A 71 -9.05 17.35 -3.10
C LEU A 71 -7.58 16.85 -3.12
N GLY A 72 -7.02 16.67 -4.32
CA GLY A 72 -5.65 16.20 -4.51
C GLY A 72 -5.46 14.68 -4.37
N VAL A 73 -6.52 13.92 -4.11
CA VAL A 73 -6.49 12.46 -4.07
C VAL A 73 -6.91 11.90 -5.41
N GLY A 74 -5.97 11.30 -6.13
CA GLY A 74 -6.23 10.58 -7.37
C GLY A 74 -6.86 9.22 -7.10
N MET A 75 -7.81 8.81 -7.94
CA MET A 75 -8.45 7.49 -7.83
C MET A 75 -8.98 7.01 -9.17
N PHE A 76 -9.09 5.69 -9.32
CA PHE A 76 -9.84 5.07 -10.40
C PHE A 76 -11.15 4.51 -9.87
N LEU A 77 -12.25 4.81 -10.57
CA LEU A 77 -13.59 4.31 -10.27
C LEU A 77 -14.06 3.39 -11.39
N ASP A 78 -14.70 2.30 -11.01
CA ASP A 78 -15.40 1.41 -11.92
C ASP A 78 -16.62 2.16 -12.54
N ARG A 79 -16.78 2.12 -13.87
CA ARG A 79 -17.91 2.77 -14.56
C ARG A 79 -19.26 2.20 -14.17
N ALA A 80 -19.31 0.90 -13.88
CA ALA A 80 -20.54 0.24 -13.47
C ALA A 80 -20.89 0.49 -12.00
N ASP A 81 -19.88 0.79 -11.15
CA ASP A 81 -20.07 1.10 -9.72
C ASP A 81 -19.14 2.25 -9.33
N PRO A 82 -19.50 3.51 -9.64
CA PRO A 82 -18.65 4.67 -9.36
C PRO A 82 -18.67 5.08 -7.88
N ASN A 83 -18.53 4.11 -6.99
CA ASN A 83 -18.52 4.30 -5.54
C ASN A 83 -17.09 4.56 -5.05
N PRO A 84 -16.79 5.73 -4.45
CA PRO A 84 -15.46 6.02 -3.92
C PRO A 84 -14.94 5.02 -2.87
N ARG A 85 -15.84 4.30 -2.18
CA ARG A 85 -15.46 3.24 -1.23
C ARG A 85 -14.91 1.98 -1.90
N HIS A 86 -15.11 1.85 -3.22
CA HIS A 86 -14.61 0.74 -4.03
C HIS A 86 -13.54 1.21 -5.01
N ALA A 87 -13.03 2.42 -4.83
CA ALA A 87 -12.01 3.00 -5.69
C ALA A 87 -10.65 2.30 -5.53
N VAL A 88 -9.84 2.42 -6.57
CA VAL A 88 -8.40 2.24 -6.47
C VAL A 88 -7.79 3.60 -6.21
N HIS A 89 -7.31 3.83 -5.00
CA HIS A 89 -6.68 5.10 -4.62
C HIS A 89 -5.22 5.15 -5.07
N LEU A 90 -4.78 6.34 -5.46
CA LEU A 90 -3.41 6.58 -5.84
C LEU A 90 -2.66 7.32 -4.73
N VAL A 91 -1.45 6.85 -4.46
CA VAL A 91 -0.46 7.55 -3.65
C VAL A 91 0.72 7.89 -4.54
N TRP A 92 1.16 9.14 -4.45
CA TRP A 92 2.26 9.64 -5.26
C TRP A 92 3.59 9.29 -4.60
N ALA A 93 4.41 8.52 -5.31
CA ALA A 93 5.74 8.13 -4.87
C ALA A 93 6.62 9.37 -4.65
N GLY A 94 7.40 9.36 -3.57
CA GLY A 94 8.26 10.48 -3.21
C GLY A 94 7.54 11.73 -2.70
N GLU A 95 6.20 11.71 -2.58
CA GLU A 95 5.43 12.85 -2.07
C GLU A 95 4.82 12.55 -0.70
N LYS A 96 4.54 13.60 0.08
CA LYS A 96 3.82 13.45 1.35
C LYS A 96 2.36 13.15 1.08
N VAL A 97 1.86 12.02 1.61
CA VAL A 97 0.43 11.64 1.49
C VAL A 97 -0.48 12.68 2.16
N ARG A 98 -0.01 13.31 3.23
CA ARG A 98 -0.65 14.46 3.88
C ARG A 98 0.41 15.49 4.26
N PRO A 99 0.08 16.81 4.22
CA PRO A 99 1.04 17.87 4.53
C PRO A 99 1.73 17.72 5.90
N GLN A 100 1.01 17.20 6.90
CA GLN A 100 1.50 17.02 8.26
C GLN A 100 2.41 15.80 8.45
N TYR A 101 2.51 14.89 7.47
CA TYR A 101 3.39 13.72 7.60
C TYR A 101 4.85 14.14 7.54
N GLY A 102 5.69 13.54 8.39
CA GLY A 102 7.11 13.83 8.48
C GLY A 102 7.88 13.42 7.23
N TYR A 103 7.48 12.30 6.61
CA TYR A 103 8.23 11.64 5.55
C TYR A 103 7.35 11.44 4.30
N PRO A 104 7.93 11.46 3.10
CA PRO A 104 7.22 11.14 1.86
C PRO A 104 6.87 9.65 1.78
N ALA A 105 5.98 9.31 0.87
CA ALA A 105 5.77 7.93 0.46
C ALA A 105 7.05 7.38 -0.21
N PRO A 106 7.32 6.07 -0.12
CA PRO A 106 8.48 5.45 -0.77
C PRO A 106 8.53 5.72 -2.27
N ALA A 107 9.71 5.60 -2.87
CA ALA A 107 9.83 5.59 -4.33
C ALA A 107 9.27 4.27 -4.90
N VAL A 108 8.75 4.29 -6.14
CA VAL A 108 8.29 3.06 -6.84
C VAL A 108 9.41 2.02 -6.96
N ALA A 109 10.67 2.47 -7.01
CA ALA A 109 11.82 1.58 -7.04
C ALA A 109 12.02 0.79 -5.74
N GLU A 110 11.53 1.30 -4.61
CA GLU A 110 11.57 0.63 -3.30
C GLU A 110 10.44 -0.40 -3.17
N ARG A 111 10.36 -1.32 -4.11
CA ARG A 111 9.35 -2.37 -4.16
C ARG A 111 9.98 -3.75 -4.05
N GLU A 112 9.19 -4.68 -3.54
CA GLU A 112 9.46 -6.11 -3.54
C GLU A 112 8.62 -6.81 -4.59
N THR A 113 9.14 -7.90 -5.15
CA THR A 113 8.40 -8.77 -6.08
C THR A 113 8.11 -10.08 -5.38
N LEU A 114 6.87 -10.29 -4.96
CA LEU A 114 6.44 -11.48 -4.23
C LEU A 114 6.13 -12.68 -5.17
N ALA A 115 5.71 -12.37 -6.39
CA ALA A 115 5.47 -13.34 -7.46
C ALA A 115 5.59 -12.64 -8.83
N PRO A 116 5.69 -13.37 -9.94
CA PRO A 116 5.71 -12.76 -11.27
C PRO A 116 4.54 -11.80 -11.48
N GLY A 117 4.83 -10.54 -11.76
CA GLY A 117 3.84 -9.46 -11.92
C GLY A 117 3.16 -8.97 -10.65
N LEU A 118 3.52 -9.49 -9.47
CA LEU A 118 3.00 -9.04 -8.18
C LEU A 118 4.05 -8.23 -7.42
N HIS A 119 3.91 -6.92 -7.49
CA HIS A 119 4.77 -5.99 -6.79
C HIS A 119 4.06 -5.42 -5.55
N VAL A 120 4.82 -5.24 -4.49
CA VAL A 120 4.37 -4.64 -3.23
C VAL A 120 5.41 -3.64 -2.77
N VAL A 121 5.00 -2.60 -2.08
CA VAL A 121 5.93 -1.66 -1.44
C VAL A 121 6.84 -2.42 -0.46
N SER A 122 8.11 -2.03 -0.37
CA SER A 122 9.05 -2.63 0.57
C SER A 122 8.51 -2.65 1.99
N LEU A 123 8.85 -3.67 2.77
CA LEU A 123 8.33 -3.81 4.13
C LEU A 123 8.69 -2.60 5.01
N PRO A 124 9.93 -2.07 5.02
CA PRO A 124 10.24 -0.85 5.77
C PRO A 124 9.42 0.37 5.31
N GLY A 125 9.22 0.53 4.00
CA GLY A 125 8.40 1.60 3.44
C GLY A 125 6.93 1.51 3.88
N LEU A 126 6.36 0.30 3.87
CA LEU A 126 5.00 0.04 4.35
C LEU A 126 4.85 0.37 5.84
N VAL A 127 5.79 -0.10 6.66
CA VAL A 127 5.82 0.15 8.10
C VAL A 127 5.91 1.65 8.38
N LEU A 128 6.80 2.38 7.70
CA LEU A 128 6.92 3.83 7.83
C LEU A 128 5.60 4.55 7.51
N MET A 129 4.94 4.18 6.41
CA MET A 129 3.65 4.78 6.02
C MET A 129 2.57 4.53 7.07
N LYS A 130 2.53 3.33 7.65
CA LYS A 130 1.57 2.96 8.70
C LYS A 130 1.82 3.70 10.01
N LEU A 131 3.07 3.83 10.43
CA LEU A 131 3.46 4.57 11.63
C LEU A 131 3.15 6.06 11.53
N GLN A 132 3.37 6.67 10.35
CA GLN A 132 3.02 8.08 10.13
C GLN A 132 1.52 8.35 10.15
N SER A 133 0.75 7.46 9.56
CA SER A 133 -0.71 7.54 9.52
C SER A 133 -1.33 7.30 10.90
N ASN A 134 -0.81 6.32 11.62
CA ASN A 134 -1.09 5.95 13.02
C ASN A 134 -2.59 5.90 13.37
N ARG A 135 -3.46 5.55 12.42
CA ARG A 135 -4.89 5.29 12.67
C ARG A 135 -5.05 3.94 13.36
N ASP A 136 -6.18 3.70 14.02
CA ASP A 136 -6.45 2.42 14.69
C ASP A 136 -6.26 1.23 13.75
N GLN A 137 -6.73 1.33 12.51
CA GLN A 137 -6.53 0.29 11.50
C GLN A 137 -5.05 0.09 11.14
N ASP A 138 -4.25 1.15 11.10
CA ASP A 138 -2.81 1.05 10.79
C ASP A 138 -2.07 0.35 11.93
N ARG A 139 -2.47 0.58 13.19
CA ARG A 139 -1.96 -0.13 14.36
C ARG A 139 -2.31 -1.63 14.32
N VAL A 140 -3.53 -1.98 13.91
CA VAL A 140 -3.92 -3.39 13.70
C VAL A 140 -3.03 -4.03 12.63
N HIS A 141 -2.84 -3.36 11.50
CA HIS A 141 -1.97 -3.82 10.41
C HIS A 141 -0.52 -4.02 10.86
N LEU A 142 0.02 -3.11 11.69
CA LEU A 142 1.38 -3.27 12.25
C LEU A 142 1.45 -4.48 13.19
N ARG A 143 0.43 -4.71 14.03
CA ARG A 143 0.36 -5.89 14.89
C ARG A 143 0.30 -7.19 14.07
N ASP A 144 -0.50 -7.23 12.99
CA ASP A 144 -0.55 -8.40 12.11
C ASP A 144 0.85 -8.73 11.55
N LEU A 145 1.64 -7.73 11.14
CA LEU A 145 3.01 -7.93 10.66
C LEU A 145 3.97 -8.37 11.78
N ILE A 146 3.82 -7.85 12.99
CA ILE A 146 4.59 -8.24 14.18
C ILE A 146 4.26 -9.68 14.55
N ASP A 147 2.99 -10.05 14.61
CA ASP A 147 2.52 -11.36 15.06
C ASP A 147 3.03 -12.49 14.18
N VAL A 148 3.12 -12.28 12.87
CA VAL A 148 3.71 -13.26 11.94
C VAL A 148 5.25 -13.19 11.86
N GLY A 149 5.91 -12.32 12.64
CA GLY A 149 7.37 -12.21 12.70
C GLY A 149 8.01 -11.57 11.47
N LEU A 150 7.27 -10.73 10.74
CA LEU A 150 7.82 -9.93 9.65
C LEU A 150 8.44 -8.63 10.14
N VAL A 151 7.95 -8.11 11.24
CA VAL A 151 8.42 -6.87 11.87
C VAL A 151 8.89 -7.21 13.29
N ASP A 152 10.14 -6.90 13.56
CA ASP A 152 10.82 -7.12 14.83
C ASP A 152 11.70 -5.92 15.18
N ARG A 153 12.59 -6.07 16.20
CA ARG A 153 13.47 -4.98 16.64
C ARG A 153 14.52 -4.56 15.60
N ASP A 154 14.91 -5.44 14.70
CA ASP A 154 15.88 -5.10 13.64
C ASP A 154 15.31 -4.05 12.69
N MET A 155 13.97 -4.02 12.54
CA MET A 155 13.28 -2.97 11.75
C MET A 155 13.52 -1.56 12.29
N LEU A 156 13.79 -1.39 13.60
CA LEU A 156 14.02 -0.07 14.21
C LEU A 156 15.21 0.65 13.57
N GLU A 157 16.24 -0.09 13.16
CA GLU A 157 17.44 0.47 12.54
C GLU A 157 17.18 1.02 11.12
N THR A 158 16.12 0.58 10.48
CA THR A 158 15.74 0.99 9.12
C THR A 158 14.85 2.24 9.11
N LEU A 159 14.33 2.64 10.26
CA LEU A 159 13.35 3.72 10.39
C LEU A 159 13.97 5.01 10.93
N PRO A 160 13.41 6.17 10.56
CA PRO A 160 13.73 7.42 11.20
C PRO A 160 13.40 7.40 12.71
N PRO A 161 14.04 8.27 13.53
CA PRO A 161 13.95 8.18 15.00
C PRO A 161 12.55 8.23 15.60
N GLU A 162 11.65 9.06 15.06
CA GLU A 162 10.28 9.19 15.58
C GLU A 162 9.42 7.97 15.26
N PRO A 163 9.30 7.50 13.99
CA PRO A 163 8.66 6.22 13.67
C PRO A 163 9.26 5.03 14.42
N ALA A 164 10.59 4.97 14.58
CA ALA A 164 11.24 3.90 15.33
C ALA A 164 10.75 3.82 16.78
N ARG A 165 10.58 4.96 17.46
CA ARG A 165 10.03 5.00 18.84
C ARG A 165 8.59 4.48 18.90
N LEU A 166 7.76 4.83 17.91
CA LEU A 166 6.38 4.34 17.83
C LEU A 166 6.34 2.83 17.62
N LEU A 167 7.22 2.31 16.77
CA LEU A 167 7.34 0.87 16.54
C LEU A 167 7.83 0.14 17.78
N ASP A 168 8.85 0.66 18.48
CA ASP A 168 9.39 0.06 19.71
C ASP A 168 8.31 -0.05 20.80
N ALA A 169 7.45 0.95 20.94
CA ALA A 169 6.29 0.89 21.84
C ALA A 169 5.33 -0.26 21.47
N LEU A 170 4.99 -0.41 20.17
CA LEU A 170 4.12 -1.50 19.70
C LEU A 170 4.74 -2.88 19.91
N LEU A 171 6.04 -3.05 19.66
CA LEU A 171 6.77 -4.29 19.90
C LEU A 171 6.75 -4.65 21.39
N SER A 172 6.97 -3.66 22.25
CA SER A 172 6.94 -3.85 23.72
C SER A 172 5.56 -4.26 24.22
N GLU A 173 4.47 -3.68 23.67
CA GLU A 173 3.08 -4.09 23.96
C GLU A 173 2.82 -5.55 23.53
N SER A 174 3.45 -6.01 22.47
CA SER A 174 3.31 -7.37 21.93
C SER A 174 4.20 -8.40 22.61
N GLY A 175 5.01 -8.00 23.59
CA GLY A 175 5.95 -8.88 24.30
C GLY A 175 7.15 -9.34 23.47
N ARG A 176 7.53 -8.55 22.49
CA ARG A 176 8.62 -8.86 21.53
C ARG A 176 9.74 -7.82 21.55
#